data_a170a2acc3cc10f10ede99f923314b8c
#
_entry.id   a170a2acc3cc10f10ede99f923314b8c
#
_cell.length_a   1.000
_cell.length_b   1.000
_cell.length_c   1.000
_cell.angle_alpha   90.00
_cell.angle_beta   90.00
_cell.angle_gamma   90.00
#
_symmetry.space_group_name_H-M   'P 1'
#
loop_
_entity.id
_entity.type
_entity.pdbx_description
1 polymer ?
#
loop_
_entity_poly.entity_id
_entity_poly.type
_entity_poly.pdbx_seq_one_letter_code
_entity_poly.pdbx_strand_id
1 'polypeptide(L)'
;VTGTSIAMILGLPLGRIIGLHMGWNMAFFCVGIIAFITTAYLIFVFPKVPGGESFSIKQMPEIFKNKTLMGIFLVTFLFATSYYTGYSYIEPFLQKVAGLSDNWVTTTLTIFGAAGLLGSFLFSHYYDKNKYLFVKLVMISVAAALLLLYPISKAHMAVVLLCAFWGMAVMAFNVTFQSEIITYAPAAASSVAMAIYSGIYNLGIGSGTWIGGSICTHLSISYIGIAGGMIAVVAALLCIFVVIKYMKEFDRAA
;
A
#
# COMPACT_ATOMS: atom_id res chain seq x y z
N VAL A 1 -6.21 -9.52 -3.99
CA VAL A 1 -5.54 -9.63 -2.66
C VAL A 1 -4.48 -10.72 -2.68
N THR A 2 -4.79 -11.98 -3.00
CA THR A 2 -3.84 -13.10 -2.98
C THR A 2 -2.63 -12.87 -3.89
N GLY A 3 -2.84 -12.38 -5.12
CA GLY A 3 -1.75 -12.09 -6.05
C GLY A 3 -0.78 -11.02 -5.53
N THR A 4 -1.30 -9.97 -4.90
CA THR A 4 -0.48 -8.92 -4.28
C THR A 4 0.35 -9.47 -3.12
N SER A 5 -0.25 -10.33 -2.27
CA SER A 5 0.46 -10.98 -1.18
C SER A 5 1.59 -11.89 -1.68
N ILE A 6 1.33 -12.71 -2.71
CA ILE A 6 2.35 -13.56 -3.34
C ILE A 6 3.48 -12.70 -3.91
N ALA A 7 3.15 -11.60 -4.61
CA ALA A 7 4.13 -10.70 -5.18
C ALA A 7 4.99 -10.02 -4.10
N MET A 8 4.43 -9.67 -2.95
CA MET A 8 5.20 -9.10 -1.82
C MET A 8 6.10 -10.14 -1.16
N ILE A 9 5.63 -11.38 -0.99
CA ILE A 9 6.38 -12.46 -0.33
C ILE A 9 7.53 -12.96 -1.21
N LEU A 10 7.27 -13.18 -2.49
CA LEU A 10 8.23 -13.79 -3.42
C LEU A 10 8.96 -12.76 -4.27
N GLY A 11 8.28 -11.70 -4.70
CA GLY A 11 8.81 -10.74 -5.67
C GLY A 11 10.01 -9.96 -5.12
N LEU A 12 9.92 -9.44 -3.91
CA LEU A 12 11.02 -8.69 -3.29
C LEU A 12 12.26 -9.56 -3.05
N PRO A 13 12.16 -10.72 -2.35
CA PRO A 13 13.33 -11.58 -2.14
C PRO A 13 13.93 -12.11 -3.44
N LEU A 14 13.10 -12.58 -4.37
CA LEU A 14 13.57 -13.09 -5.66
C LEU A 14 14.23 -11.99 -6.49
N GLY A 15 13.59 -10.82 -6.59
CA GLY A 15 14.17 -9.67 -7.29
C GLY A 15 15.51 -9.25 -6.72
N ARG A 16 15.64 -9.26 -5.37
CA ARG A 16 16.90 -8.96 -4.68
C ARG A 16 17.97 -10.02 -4.94
N ILE A 17 17.65 -11.30 -4.83
CA ILE A 17 18.59 -12.40 -5.09
C ILE A 17 19.11 -12.34 -6.54
N ILE A 18 18.21 -12.18 -7.51
CA ILE A 18 18.57 -12.04 -8.92
C ILE A 18 19.43 -10.79 -9.12
N GLY A 19 19.05 -9.66 -8.54
CA GLY A 19 19.79 -8.41 -8.65
C GLY A 19 21.20 -8.49 -8.09
N LEU A 20 21.41 -9.18 -6.95
CA LEU A 20 22.71 -9.35 -6.32
C LEU A 20 23.63 -10.31 -7.10
N HIS A 21 23.10 -11.41 -7.65
CA HIS A 21 23.89 -12.43 -8.30
C HIS A 21 24.06 -12.26 -9.82
N MET A 22 23.06 -11.67 -10.49
CA MET A 22 22.99 -11.59 -11.96
C MET A 22 22.85 -10.16 -12.48
N GLY A 23 22.76 -9.19 -11.56
CA GLY A 23 22.56 -7.79 -11.88
C GLY A 23 21.09 -7.39 -12.05
N TRP A 24 20.81 -6.09 -11.88
CA TRP A 24 19.46 -5.54 -11.93
C TRP A 24 18.75 -5.75 -13.28
N ASN A 25 19.50 -5.76 -14.39
CA ASN A 25 18.97 -6.00 -15.73
C ASN A 25 18.27 -7.35 -15.84
N MET A 26 18.82 -8.40 -15.21
CA MET A 26 18.23 -9.74 -15.21
C MET A 26 16.94 -9.80 -14.42
N ALA A 27 16.83 -9.04 -13.34
CA ALA A 27 15.56 -8.95 -12.58
C ALA A 27 14.43 -8.40 -13.48
N PHE A 28 14.67 -7.33 -14.22
CA PHE A 28 13.70 -6.78 -15.18
C PHE A 28 13.39 -7.75 -16.33
N PHE A 29 14.41 -8.44 -16.83
CA PHE A 29 14.24 -9.42 -17.91
C PHE A 29 13.36 -10.60 -17.46
N CYS A 30 13.57 -11.15 -16.27
CA CYS A 30 12.73 -12.20 -15.69
C CYS A 30 11.28 -11.76 -15.53
N VAL A 31 11.04 -10.55 -14.99
CA VAL A 31 9.70 -9.98 -14.87
C VAL A 31 9.05 -9.83 -16.24
N GLY A 32 9.80 -9.35 -17.25
CA GLY A 32 9.34 -9.22 -18.63
C GLY A 32 8.90 -10.55 -19.23
N ILE A 33 9.69 -11.61 -19.05
CA ILE A 33 9.34 -12.98 -19.50
C ILE A 33 8.05 -13.47 -18.85
N ILE A 34 7.94 -13.34 -17.52
CA ILE A 34 6.73 -13.76 -16.78
C ILE A 34 5.51 -12.98 -17.30
N ALA A 35 5.62 -11.67 -17.46
CA ALA A 35 4.55 -10.83 -17.99
C ALA A 35 4.14 -11.25 -19.41
N PHE A 36 5.13 -11.54 -20.29
CA PHE A 36 4.87 -12.01 -21.66
C PHE A 36 4.13 -13.35 -21.67
N ILE A 37 4.61 -14.33 -20.91
CA ILE A 37 3.97 -15.66 -20.81
C ILE A 37 2.54 -15.52 -20.27
N THR A 38 2.35 -14.71 -19.21
CA THR A 38 1.03 -14.48 -18.62
C THR A 38 0.09 -13.81 -19.63
N THR A 39 0.56 -12.82 -20.36
CA THR A 39 -0.23 -12.14 -21.41
C THR A 39 -0.61 -13.09 -22.52
N ALA A 40 0.35 -13.89 -23.02
CA ALA A 40 0.06 -14.90 -24.02
C ALA A 40 -0.99 -15.92 -23.53
N TYR A 41 -0.83 -16.43 -22.30
CA TYR A 41 -1.81 -17.33 -21.70
C TYR A 41 -3.22 -16.71 -21.63
N LEU A 42 -3.32 -15.45 -21.18
CA LEU A 42 -4.60 -14.75 -21.06
C LEU A 42 -5.29 -14.58 -22.42
N ILE A 43 -4.56 -14.32 -23.50
CA ILE A 43 -5.13 -14.20 -24.87
C ILE A 43 -5.84 -15.48 -25.29
N PHE A 44 -5.31 -16.66 -24.92
CA PHE A 44 -5.88 -17.95 -25.30
C PHE A 44 -7.01 -18.43 -24.37
N VAL A 45 -6.94 -18.07 -23.07
CA VAL A 45 -7.82 -18.63 -22.03
C VAL A 45 -8.96 -17.66 -21.66
N PHE A 46 -8.79 -16.36 -21.94
CA PHE A 46 -9.80 -15.39 -21.52
C PHE A 46 -11.11 -15.56 -22.30
N PRO A 47 -12.23 -15.86 -21.62
CA PRO A 47 -13.50 -16.05 -22.31
C PRO A 47 -13.99 -14.74 -22.92
N LYS A 48 -14.59 -14.79 -24.10
CA LYS A 48 -15.29 -13.67 -24.70
C LYS A 48 -16.55 -13.39 -23.88
N VAL A 49 -16.46 -12.48 -22.91
CA VAL A 49 -17.60 -12.03 -22.12
C VAL A 49 -18.31 -10.90 -22.88
N PRO A 50 -19.64 -10.95 -23.06
CA PRO A 50 -20.38 -9.81 -23.58
C PRO A 50 -20.07 -8.57 -22.72
N GLY A 51 -19.76 -7.45 -23.34
CA GLY A 51 -19.52 -6.22 -22.62
C GLY A 51 -20.74 -5.88 -21.75
N GLY A 52 -20.54 -5.73 -20.44
CA GLY A 52 -21.58 -5.17 -19.57
C GLY A 52 -21.92 -3.74 -19.97
N GLU A 53 -22.91 -3.14 -19.31
CA GLU A 53 -23.24 -1.73 -19.52
C GLU A 53 -21.98 -0.88 -19.41
N SER A 54 -21.61 -0.21 -20.51
CA SER A 54 -20.43 0.63 -20.55
C SER A 54 -20.67 1.84 -19.65
N PHE A 55 -19.74 2.05 -18.70
CA PHE A 55 -19.74 3.26 -17.90
C PHE A 55 -19.70 4.50 -18.81
N SER A 56 -20.71 5.34 -18.71
CA SER A 56 -20.72 6.60 -19.46
C SER A 56 -19.88 7.65 -18.74
N ILE A 57 -19.03 8.36 -19.48
CA ILE A 57 -18.26 9.51 -18.95
C ILE A 57 -19.20 10.54 -18.30
N LYS A 58 -20.47 10.59 -18.70
CA LYS A 58 -21.50 11.44 -18.09
C LYS A 58 -21.80 11.11 -16.62
N GLN A 59 -21.45 9.92 -16.15
CA GLN A 59 -21.61 9.48 -14.75
C GLN A 59 -20.40 9.81 -13.87
N MET A 60 -19.27 10.23 -14.45
CA MET A 60 -18.09 10.65 -13.67
C MET A 60 -18.38 11.73 -12.61
N PRO A 61 -19.22 12.76 -12.87
CA PRO A 61 -19.54 13.74 -11.85
C PRO A 61 -20.18 13.18 -10.58
N GLU A 62 -20.85 12.03 -10.64
CA GLU A 62 -21.44 11.37 -9.47
C GLU A 62 -20.35 10.86 -8.51
N ILE A 63 -19.26 10.28 -9.05
CA ILE A 63 -18.12 9.85 -8.26
C ILE A 63 -17.48 11.05 -7.54
N PHE A 64 -17.25 12.15 -8.27
CA PHE A 64 -16.58 13.34 -7.72
C PHE A 64 -17.47 14.16 -6.77
N LYS A 65 -18.79 14.06 -6.86
CA LYS A 65 -19.74 14.68 -5.92
C LYS A 65 -19.84 13.89 -4.60
N ASN A 66 -19.47 12.63 -4.60
CA ASN A 66 -19.49 11.80 -3.39
C ASN A 66 -18.35 12.17 -2.44
N LYS A 67 -18.70 12.90 -1.36
CA LYS A 67 -17.72 13.38 -0.37
C LYS A 67 -16.94 12.26 0.30
N THR A 68 -17.58 11.10 0.51
CA THR A 68 -16.93 9.92 1.10
C THR A 68 -15.85 9.37 0.18
N LEU A 69 -16.16 9.18 -1.11
CA LEU A 69 -15.19 8.73 -2.10
C LEU A 69 -14.03 9.71 -2.26
N MET A 70 -14.32 11.01 -2.32
CA MET A 70 -13.27 12.03 -2.40
C MET A 70 -12.35 12.02 -1.18
N GLY A 71 -12.92 11.82 0.01
CA GLY A 71 -12.15 11.66 1.23
C GLY A 71 -11.27 10.41 1.20
N ILE A 72 -11.80 9.28 0.75
CA ILE A 72 -11.07 8.02 0.59
C ILE A 72 -9.93 8.19 -0.42
N PHE A 73 -10.16 8.83 -1.57
CA PHE A 73 -9.12 9.10 -2.56
C PHE A 73 -7.99 9.96 -2.01
N LEU A 74 -8.32 11.02 -1.26
CA LEU A 74 -7.31 11.88 -0.65
C LEU A 74 -6.49 11.14 0.42
N VAL A 75 -7.15 10.36 1.28
CA VAL A 75 -6.45 9.52 2.27
C VAL A 75 -5.56 8.49 1.58
N THR A 76 -6.02 7.89 0.49
CA THR A 76 -5.23 6.94 -0.30
C THR A 76 -3.98 7.57 -0.90
N PHE A 77 -4.10 8.79 -1.46
CA PHE A 77 -2.95 9.54 -1.95
C PHE A 77 -1.92 9.80 -0.85
N LEU A 78 -2.37 10.33 0.29
CA LEU A 78 -1.49 10.63 1.42
C LEU A 78 -0.88 9.37 2.03
N PHE A 79 -1.66 8.28 2.14
CA PHE A 79 -1.16 6.99 2.60
C PHE A 79 -0.06 6.47 1.68
N ALA A 80 -0.32 6.39 0.36
CA ALA A 80 0.67 5.89 -0.58
C ALA A 80 1.94 6.77 -0.58
N THR A 81 1.77 8.10 -0.53
CA THR A 81 2.88 9.04 -0.39
C THR A 81 3.69 8.75 0.88
N SER A 82 3.04 8.62 2.03
CA SER A 82 3.70 8.35 3.31
C SER A 82 4.45 7.02 3.30
N TYR A 83 3.76 5.97 2.86
CA TYR A 83 4.29 4.62 2.79
C TYR A 83 5.52 4.53 1.89
N TYR A 84 5.44 5.06 0.66
CA TYR A 84 6.54 4.97 -0.29
C TYR A 84 7.68 5.94 -0.02
N THR A 85 7.48 6.99 0.79
CA THR A 85 8.58 7.81 1.33
C THR A 85 9.55 6.97 2.17
N GLY A 86 9.03 6.02 2.96
CA GLY A 86 9.84 5.09 3.74
C GLY A 86 10.22 3.82 2.97
N TYR A 87 9.24 3.18 2.35
CA TYR A 87 9.39 1.86 1.76
C TYR A 87 10.34 1.79 0.57
N SER A 88 10.35 2.80 -0.30
CA SER A 88 11.25 2.83 -1.46
C SER A 88 12.74 2.82 -1.07
N TYR A 89 13.05 3.21 0.15
CA TYR A 89 14.42 3.31 0.68
C TYR A 89 14.65 2.42 1.91
N ILE A 90 13.73 1.47 2.18
CA ILE A 90 13.81 0.61 3.37
C ILE A 90 15.04 -0.30 3.33
N GLU A 91 15.41 -0.85 2.18
CA GLU A 91 16.57 -1.72 2.05
C GLU A 91 17.87 -1.00 2.45
N PRO A 92 18.25 0.14 1.82
CA PRO A 92 19.44 0.88 2.23
C PRO A 92 19.32 1.45 3.65
N PHE A 93 18.13 1.72 4.17
CA PHE A 93 17.95 2.09 5.58
C PHE A 93 18.33 0.92 6.52
N LEU A 94 17.83 -0.28 6.24
CA LEU A 94 18.14 -1.47 7.03
C LEU A 94 19.64 -1.80 7.02
N GLN A 95 20.31 -1.60 5.89
CA GLN A 95 21.76 -1.81 5.77
C GLN A 95 22.57 -0.74 6.48
N LYS A 96 22.33 0.55 6.13
CA LYS A 96 23.21 1.66 6.54
C LYS A 96 22.87 2.24 7.91
N VAL A 97 21.59 2.27 8.30
CA VAL A 97 21.13 2.86 9.56
C VAL A 97 20.95 1.80 10.64
N ALA A 98 20.25 0.72 10.32
CA ALA A 98 20.05 -0.37 11.27
C ALA A 98 21.27 -1.31 11.37
N GLY A 99 22.17 -1.32 10.37
CA GLY A 99 23.39 -2.13 10.37
C GLY A 99 23.12 -3.62 10.15
N LEU A 100 22.01 -3.97 9.49
CA LEU A 100 21.68 -5.37 9.20
C LEU A 100 22.55 -5.89 8.04
N SER A 101 23.00 -7.13 8.15
CA SER A 101 23.66 -7.85 7.05
C SER A 101 22.68 -8.14 5.91
N ASP A 102 23.18 -8.42 4.70
CA ASP A 102 22.37 -8.68 3.51
C ASP A 102 21.35 -9.81 3.72
N ASN A 103 21.75 -10.87 4.42
CA ASN A 103 20.85 -11.99 4.75
C ASN A 103 19.71 -11.53 5.69
N TRP A 104 20.03 -10.73 6.71
CA TRP A 104 19.03 -10.19 7.61
C TRP A 104 18.09 -9.19 6.92
N VAL A 105 18.59 -8.37 5.99
CA VAL A 105 17.74 -7.49 5.17
C VAL A 105 16.77 -8.31 4.35
N THR A 106 17.24 -9.33 3.62
CA THR A 106 16.38 -10.22 2.83
C THR A 106 15.31 -10.90 3.70
N THR A 107 15.73 -11.43 4.86
CA THR A 107 14.82 -12.05 5.82
C THR A 107 13.77 -11.06 6.33
N THR A 108 14.17 -9.84 6.68
CA THR A 108 13.26 -8.78 7.17
C THR A 108 12.23 -8.41 6.12
N LEU A 109 12.64 -8.23 4.85
CA LEU A 109 11.74 -7.92 3.75
C LEU A 109 10.79 -9.09 3.44
N THR A 110 11.25 -10.32 3.57
CA THR A 110 10.40 -11.53 3.45
C THR A 110 9.36 -11.57 4.56
N ILE A 111 9.77 -11.33 5.80
CA ILE A 111 8.85 -11.26 6.96
C ILE A 111 7.84 -10.12 6.79
N PHE A 112 8.28 -8.94 6.30
CA PHE A 112 7.39 -7.82 5.97
C PHE A 112 6.27 -8.26 5.01
N GLY A 113 6.64 -8.92 3.91
CA GLY A 113 5.68 -9.42 2.91
C GLY A 113 4.75 -10.51 3.49
N ALA A 114 5.31 -11.49 4.20
CA ALA A 114 4.56 -12.58 4.80
C ALA A 114 3.57 -12.09 5.87
N ALA A 115 3.97 -11.11 6.69
CA ALA A 115 3.12 -10.50 7.69
C ALA A 115 1.89 -9.78 7.07
N GLY A 116 1.98 -9.38 5.80
CA GLY A 116 0.83 -8.86 5.07
C GLY A 116 -0.36 -9.82 5.01
N LEU A 117 -0.11 -11.15 5.00
CA LEU A 117 -1.21 -12.14 5.07
C LEU A 117 -2.01 -12.00 6.37
N LEU A 118 -1.34 -11.70 7.48
CA LEU A 118 -2.01 -11.43 8.76
C LEU A 118 -2.87 -10.17 8.67
N GLY A 119 -2.45 -9.15 7.93
CA GLY A 119 -3.26 -7.95 7.69
C GLY A 119 -4.57 -8.26 6.97
N SER A 120 -4.53 -9.11 5.93
CA SER A 120 -5.74 -9.59 5.24
C SER A 120 -6.63 -10.45 6.15
N PHE A 121 -6.03 -11.31 6.98
CA PHE A 121 -6.75 -12.12 7.96
C PHE A 121 -7.43 -11.25 9.01
N LEU A 122 -6.75 -10.24 9.55
CA LEU A 122 -7.34 -9.31 10.51
C LEU A 122 -8.52 -8.55 9.91
N PHE A 123 -8.42 -8.13 8.65
CA PHE A 123 -9.53 -7.52 7.93
C PHE A 123 -10.74 -8.46 7.90
N SER A 124 -10.59 -9.68 7.41
CA SER A 124 -11.70 -10.63 7.27
C SER A 124 -12.36 -11.01 8.59
N HIS A 125 -11.66 -10.89 9.72
CA HIS A 125 -12.16 -11.32 11.02
C HIS A 125 -12.71 -10.19 11.89
N TYR A 126 -12.17 -8.98 11.76
CA TYR A 126 -12.47 -7.86 12.66
C TYR A 126 -13.14 -6.68 12.00
N TYR A 127 -13.05 -6.52 10.67
CA TYR A 127 -13.59 -5.37 9.97
C TYR A 127 -15.12 -5.24 10.17
N ASP A 128 -15.87 -6.32 9.96
CA ASP A 128 -17.33 -6.31 10.08
C ASP A 128 -17.82 -6.09 11.52
N LYS A 129 -17.00 -6.42 12.53
CA LYS A 129 -17.36 -6.22 13.94
C LYS A 129 -17.37 -4.76 14.34
N ASN A 130 -16.41 -3.98 13.86
CA ASN A 130 -16.34 -2.53 14.11
C ASN A 130 -15.49 -1.85 13.03
N LYS A 131 -16.11 -1.62 11.88
CA LYS A 131 -15.54 -1.01 10.69
C LYS A 131 -14.74 0.28 10.99
N TYR A 132 -15.35 1.20 11.71
CA TYR A 132 -14.72 2.50 11.98
C TYR A 132 -13.51 2.42 12.91
N LEU A 133 -13.57 1.52 13.92
CA LEU A 133 -12.44 1.27 14.80
C LEU A 133 -11.29 0.63 14.01
N PHE A 134 -11.61 -0.34 13.16
CA PHE A 134 -10.62 -1.02 12.32
C PHE A 134 -9.89 -0.02 11.40
N VAL A 135 -10.64 0.84 10.69
CA VAL A 135 -10.06 1.89 9.85
C VAL A 135 -9.13 2.82 10.64
N LYS A 136 -9.56 3.26 11.85
CA LYS A 136 -8.71 4.09 12.73
C LYS A 136 -7.41 3.39 13.13
N LEU A 137 -7.52 2.13 13.58
CA LEU A 137 -6.36 1.36 14.03
C LEU A 137 -5.37 1.14 12.90
N VAL A 138 -5.83 0.82 11.70
CA VAL A 138 -4.98 0.65 10.53
C VAL A 138 -4.20 1.92 10.21
N MET A 139 -4.87 3.08 10.19
CA MET A 139 -4.21 4.37 9.91
C MET A 139 -3.16 4.74 10.97
N ILE A 140 -3.50 4.54 12.26
CA ILE A 140 -2.58 4.79 13.38
C ILE A 140 -1.38 3.83 13.32
N SER A 141 -1.61 2.55 13.00
CA SER A 141 -0.56 1.53 12.91
C SER A 141 0.49 1.88 11.86
N VAL A 142 0.08 2.37 10.69
CA VAL A 142 1.03 2.79 9.64
C VAL A 142 1.84 4.00 10.08
N ALA A 143 1.19 5.01 10.68
CA ALA A 143 1.87 6.18 11.18
C ALA A 143 2.88 5.82 12.29
N ALA A 144 2.48 4.97 13.23
CA ALA A 144 3.34 4.49 14.31
C ALA A 144 4.54 3.69 13.77
N ALA A 145 4.31 2.78 12.80
CA ALA A 145 5.37 2.00 12.21
C ALA A 145 6.46 2.87 11.56
N LEU A 146 6.06 3.89 10.79
CA LEU A 146 6.99 4.81 10.16
C LEU A 146 7.74 5.69 11.17
N LEU A 147 7.04 6.26 12.15
CA LEU A 147 7.67 7.13 13.16
C LEU A 147 8.64 6.37 14.05
N LEU A 148 8.36 5.10 14.35
CA LEU A 148 9.23 4.26 15.19
C LEU A 148 10.43 3.69 14.43
N LEU A 149 10.47 3.77 13.10
CA LEU A 149 11.50 3.13 12.28
C LEU A 149 12.92 3.58 12.69
N TYR A 150 13.15 4.88 12.84
CA TYR A 150 14.45 5.42 13.25
C TYR A 150 14.76 5.19 14.75
N PRO A 151 13.86 5.52 15.70
CA PRO A 151 14.15 5.35 17.13
C PRO A 151 14.58 3.95 17.53
N ILE A 152 14.00 2.91 16.90
CA ILE A 152 14.33 1.52 17.24
C ILE A 152 15.38 0.89 16.32
N SER A 153 15.93 1.65 15.37
CA SER A 153 16.83 1.13 14.32
C SER A 153 18.07 0.38 14.86
N LYS A 154 18.53 0.71 16.06
CA LYS A 154 19.70 0.06 16.67
C LYS A 154 19.39 -1.29 17.32
N ALA A 155 18.13 -1.63 17.53
CA ALA A 155 17.70 -2.91 18.09
C ALA A 155 17.24 -3.83 16.95
N HIS A 156 18.15 -4.65 16.42
CA HIS A 156 17.92 -5.45 15.20
C HIS A 156 16.61 -6.24 15.24
N MET A 157 16.34 -6.98 16.34
CA MET A 157 15.10 -7.75 16.46
C MET A 157 13.85 -6.86 16.50
N ALA A 158 13.93 -5.69 17.15
CA ALA A 158 12.82 -4.75 17.21
C ALA A 158 12.51 -4.16 15.81
N VAL A 159 13.52 -3.90 14.99
CA VAL A 159 13.34 -3.48 13.59
C VAL A 159 12.65 -4.56 12.76
N VAL A 160 13.04 -5.83 12.90
CA VAL A 160 12.39 -6.94 12.20
C VAL A 160 10.92 -7.05 12.60
N LEU A 161 10.61 -7.00 13.89
CA LEU A 161 9.23 -7.02 14.39
C LEU A 161 8.42 -5.80 13.94
N LEU A 162 9.03 -4.62 13.92
CA LEU A 162 8.38 -3.41 13.40
C LEU A 162 8.09 -3.53 11.91
N CYS A 163 9.00 -4.08 11.12
CA CYS A 163 8.77 -4.33 9.69
C CYS A 163 7.63 -5.34 9.48
N ALA A 164 7.55 -6.40 10.30
CA ALA A 164 6.41 -7.32 10.26
C ALA A 164 5.08 -6.60 10.58
N PHE A 165 5.06 -5.81 11.65
CA PHE A 165 3.90 -5.00 12.02
C PHE A 165 3.51 -4.02 10.91
N TRP A 166 4.49 -3.37 10.30
CA TRP A 166 4.27 -2.42 9.20
C TRP A 166 3.68 -3.11 7.96
N GLY A 167 4.24 -4.26 7.54
CA GLY A 167 3.72 -5.05 6.42
C GLY A 167 2.27 -5.50 6.64
N MET A 168 1.95 -5.94 7.86
CA MET A 168 0.59 -6.27 8.28
C MET A 168 -0.35 -5.06 8.16
N ALA A 169 0.05 -3.88 8.67
CA ALA A 169 -0.76 -2.67 8.65
C ALA A 169 -1.00 -2.16 7.21
N VAL A 170 0.03 -2.22 6.34
CA VAL A 170 -0.08 -1.82 4.93
C VAL A 170 -1.07 -2.71 4.17
N MET A 171 -1.02 -4.02 4.37
CA MET A 171 -1.95 -4.93 3.71
C MET A 171 -3.37 -4.75 4.25
N ALA A 172 -3.54 -4.58 5.57
CA ALA A 172 -4.83 -4.25 6.16
C ALA A 172 -5.41 -2.96 5.56
N PHE A 173 -4.59 -1.92 5.35
CA PHE A 173 -5.01 -0.71 4.65
C PHE A 173 -5.49 -1.01 3.23
N ASN A 174 -4.69 -1.72 2.43
CA ASN A 174 -5.02 -1.98 1.03
C ASN A 174 -6.36 -2.71 0.88
N VAL A 175 -6.58 -3.76 1.68
CA VAL A 175 -7.84 -4.53 1.63
C VAL A 175 -9.02 -3.67 2.09
N THR A 176 -8.84 -2.94 3.19
CA THR A 176 -9.89 -2.07 3.76
C THR A 176 -10.33 -1.00 2.76
N PHE A 177 -9.40 -0.22 2.24
CA PHE A 177 -9.75 0.90 1.38
C PHE A 177 -10.27 0.48 0.00
N GLN A 178 -9.80 -0.65 -0.54
CA GLN A 178 -10.41 -1.26 -1.73
C GLN A 178 -11.85 -1.70 -1.47
N SER A 179 -12.14 -2.28 -0.32
CA SER A 179 -13.50 -2.65 0.08
C SER A 179 -14.39 -1.41 0.24
N GLU A 180 -13.89 -0.34 0.87
CA GLU A 180 -14.63 0.90 1.04
C GLU A 180 -14.96 1.59 -0.29
N ILE A 181 -14.04 1.57 -1.27
CA ILE A 181 -14.32 2.09 -2.62
C ILE A 181 -15.50 1.35 -3.24
N ILE A 182 -15.52 0.03 -3.15
CA ILE A 182 -16.62 -0.77 -3.72
C ILE A 182 -17.94 -0.47 -2.99
N THR A 183 -17.89 -0.27 -1.68
CA THR A 183 -19.08 -0.02 -0.84
C THR A 183 -19.69 1.35 -1.13
N TYR A 184 -18.87 2.40 -1.29
CA TYR A 184 -19.36 3.77 -1.46
C TYR A 184 -19.51 4.22 -2.92
N ALA A 185 -18.98 3.46 -3.87
CA ALA A 185 -19.17 3.75 -5.29
C ALA A 185 -20.57 3.34 -5.74
N PRO A 186 -21.20 4.13 -6.64
CA PRO A 186 -22.40 3.67 -7.34
C PRO A 186 -22.12 2.32 -8.02
N ALA A 187 -23.06 1.37 -7.95
CA ALA A 187 -22.85 0.01 -8.47
C ALA A 187 -22.38 -0.01 -9.94
N ALA A 188 -22.99 0.81 -10.80
CA ALA A 188 -22.60 0.96 -12.20
C ALA A 188 -21.23 1.62 -12.42
N ALA A 189 -20.68 2.33 -11.41
CA ALA A 189 -19.43 3.09 -11.50
C ALA A 189 -18.29 2.47 -10.67
N SER A 190 -18.51 1.33 -10.02
CA SER A 190 -17.56 0.71 -9.08
C SER A 190 -16.22 0.38 -9.73
N SER A 191 -16.21 -0.15 -10.96
CA SER A 191 -14.98 -0.44 -11.71
C SER A 191 -14.19 0.82 -12.06
N VAL A 192 -14.87 1.91 -12.37
CA VAL A 192 -14.24 3.21 -12.66
C VAL A 192 -13.69 3.84 -11.38
N ALA A 193 -14.43 3.79 -10.27
CA ALA A 193 -13.94 4.25 -8.96
C ALA A 193 -12.68 3.49 -8.53
N MET A 194 -12.62 2.16 -8.76
CA MET A 194 -11.42 1.36 -8.54
C MET A 194 -10.24 1.74 -9.46
N ALA A 195 -10.50 2.08 -10.71
CA ALA A 195 -9.47 2.55 -11.63
C ALA A 195 -8.91 3.91 -11.19
N ILE A 196 -9.77 4.84 -10.77
CA ILE A 196 -9.37 6.14 -10.19
C ILE A 196 -8.55 5.92 -8.92
N TYR A 197 -9.00 5.05 -8.01
CA TYR A 197 -8.28 4.67 -6.80
C TYR A 197 -6.86 4.18 -7.13
N SER A 198 -6.73 3.26 -8.10
CA SER A 198 -5.42 2.74 -8.54
C SER A 198 -4.54 3.85 -9.13
N GLY A 199 -5.09 4.75 -9.93
CA GLY A 199 -4.36 5.90 -10.46
C GLY A 199 -3.85 6.83 -9.37
N ILE A 200 -4.71 7.17 -8.40
CA ILE A 200 -4.36 8.00 -7.24
C ILE A 200 -3.31 7.33 -6.36
N TYR A 201 -3.43 6.03 -6.14
CA TYR A 201 -2.44 5.25 -5.40
C TYR A 201 -1.06 5.32 -6.09
N ASN A 202 -1.01 5.15 -7.42
CA ASN A 202 0.23 5.26 -8.20
C ASN A 202 0.82 6.67 -8.19
N LEU A 203 0.00 7.72 -8.21
CA LEU A 203 0.46 9.11 -8.01
C LEU A 203 1.12 9.26 -6.63
N GLY A 204 0.53 8.67 -5.60
CA GLY A 204 1.10 8.63 -4.25
C GLY A 204 2.43 7.87 -4.21
N ILE A 205 2.57 6.74 -4.92
CA ILE A 205 3.84 6.01 -5.08
C ILE A 205 4.92 6.94 -5.62
N GLY A 206 4.65 7.60 -6.74
CA GLY A 206 5.60 8.52 -7.38
C GLY A 206 5.99 9.68 -6.47
N SER A 207 5.00 10.33 -5.85
CA SER A 207 5.23 11.45 -4.92
C SER A 207 6.05 11.02 -3.70
N GLY A 208 5.71 9.87 -3.10
CA GLY A 208 6.42 9.34 -1.93
C GLY A 208 7.87 8.96 -2.26
N THR A 209 8.08 8.28 -3.37
CA THR A 209 9.42 7.91 -3.84
C THR A 209 10.27 9.16 -4.12
N TRP A 210 9.70 10.20 -4.73
CA TRP A 210 10.38 11.46 -4.97
C TRP A 210 10.76 12.18 -3.67
N ILE A 211 9.83 12.26 -2.70
CA ILE A 211 10.09 12.87 -1.38
C ILE A 211 11.20 12.09 -0.66
N GLY A 212 11.09 10.75 -0.60
CA GLY A 212 12.09 9.89 0.03
C GLY A 212 13.48 10.04 -0.61
N GLY A 213 13.54 10.13 -1.95
CA GLY A 213 14.78 10.38 -2.69
C GLY A 213 15.40 11.73 -2.36
N SER A 214 14.59 12.77 -2.28
CA SER A 214 15.04 14.11 -1.90
C SER A 214 15.60 14.12 -0.47
N ILE A 215 14.96 13.41 0.47
CA ILE A 215 15.45 13.26 1.84
C ILE A 215 16.79 12.52 1.87
N CYS A 216 16.92 11.42 1.13
CA CYS A 216 18.16 10.66 1.04
C CYS A 216 19.32 11.48 0.45
N THR A 217 19.02 12.37 -0.51
CA THR A 217 20.03 13.17 -1.23
C THR A 217 20.44 14.42 -0.45
N HIS A 218 19.49 15.13 0.15
CA HIS A 218 19.74 16.46 0.74
C HIS A 218 19.85 16.45 2.26
N LEU A 219 19.35 15.40 2.93
CA LEU A 219 19.37 15.28 4.39
C LEU A 219 20.08 14.00 4.82
N SER A 220 19.32 12.98 5.19
CA SER A 220 19.84 11.66 5.55
C SER A 220 18.75 10.61 5.39
N ILE A 221 19.13 9.42 4.97
CA ILE A 221 18.25 8.25 4.90
C ILE A 221 17.59 7.93 6.26
N SER A 222 18.21 8.33 7.37
CA SER A 222 17.65 8.18 8.72
C SER A 222 16.29 8.84 8.90
N TYR A 223 15.98 9.88 8.14
CA TYR A 223 14.74 10.66 8.26
C TYR A 223 13.57 10.17 7.40
N ILE A 224 13.75 9.15 6.56
CA ILE A 224 12.67 8.64 5.68
C ILE A 224 11.44 8.21 6.48
N GLY A 225 11.67 7.53 7.61
CA GLY A 225 10.59 7.07 8.50
C GLY A 225 9.85 8.25 9.16
N ILE A 226 10.60 9.27 9.63
CA ILE A 226 10.00 10.44 10.27
C ILE A 226 9.18 11.24 9.26
N ALA A 227 9.72 11.51 8.07
CA ALA A 227 9.00 12.24 7.03
C ALA A 227 7.76 11.51 6.53
N GLY A 228 7.90 10.22 6.21
CA GLY A 228 6.75 9.38 5.87
C GLY A 228 5.72 9.31 6.99
N GLY A 229 6.20 9.19 8.24
CA GLY A 229 5.36 9.15 9.44
C GLY A 229 4.57 10.44 9.67
N MET A 230 5.16 11.61 9.45
CA MET A 230 4.44 12.89 9.53
C MET A 230 3.30 12.97 8.50
N ILE A 231 3.56 12.55 7.27
CA ILE A 231 2.52 12.48 6.23
C ILE A 231 1.43 11.47 6.64
N ALA A 232 1.82 10.32 7.20
CA ALA A 232 0.87 9.30 7.68
C ALA A 232 0.00 9.83 8.84
N VAL A 233 0.55 10.64 9.74
CA VAL A 233 -0.22 11.30 10.81
C VAL A 233 -1.27 12.23 10.21
N VAL A 234 -0.90 13.06 9.23
CA VAL A 234 -1.85 13.94 8.53
C VAL A 234 -2.96 13.10 7.86
N ALA A 235 -2.59 12.00 7.19
CA ALA A 235 -3.55 11.09 6.57
C ALA A 235 -4.48 10.44 7.62
N ALA A 236 -3.94 10.02 8.77
CA ALA A 236 -4.71 9.44 9.87
C ALA A 236 -5.69 10.45 10.48
N LEU A 237 -5.25 11.68 10.76
CA LEU A 237 -6.12 12.74 11.28
C LEU A 237 -7.26 13.06 10.31
N LEU A 238 -6.94 13.23 9.02
CA LEU A 238 -7.94 13.45 7.97
C LEU A 238 -8.93 12.28 7.90
N CYS A 239 -8.45 11.05 7.94
CA CYS A 239 -9.30 9.87 7.91
C CYS A 239 -10.23 9.83 9.14
N ILE A 240 -9.68 10.01 10.34
CA ILE A 240 -10.41 9.87 11.62
C ILE A 240 -11.45 10.97 11.80
N PHE A 241 -11.10 12.21 11.50
CA PHE A 241 -11.98 13.36 11.79
C PHE A 241 -12.90 13.75 10.65
N VAL A 242 -12.52 13.46 9.40
CA VAL A 242 -13.29 13.88 8.22
C VAL A 242 -13.92 12.69 7.51
N VAL A 243 -13.09 11.71 7.08
CA VAL A 243 -13.60 10.62 6.21
C VAL A 243 -14.56 9.72 6.96
N ILE A 244 -14.23 9.28 8.19
CA ILE A 244 -15.11 8.45 9.00
C ILE A 244 -16.44 9.17 9.32
N LYS A 245 -16.44 10.49 9.44
CA LYS A 245 -17.68 11.26 9.59
C LYS A 245 -18.57 11.10 8.36
N TYR A 246 -18.03 11.31 7.16
CA TYR A 246 -18.79 11.15 5.91
C TYR A 246 -19.23 9.70 5.69
N MET A 247 -18.41 8.71 6.04
CA MET A 247 -18.79 7.30 6.00
C MET A 247 -20.03 7.04 6.88
N LYS A 248 -20.02 7.56 8.12
CA LYS A 248 -21.16 7.42 9.04
C LYS A 248 -22.42 8.14 8.57
N GLU A 249 -22.27 9.31 7.95
CA GLU A 249 -23.40 10.04 7.37
C GLU A 249 -24.03 9.27 6.22
N PHE A 250 -23.19 8.69 5.35
CA PHE A 250 -23.65 7.86 4.25
C PHE A 250 -24.34 6.58 4.72
N ASP A 251 -23.73 5.84 5.67
CA ASP A 251 -24.27 4.58 6.21
C ASP A 251 -25.59 4.77 7.00
N ARG A 252 -25.90 6.00 7.45
CA ARG A 252 -27.19 6.35 8.07
C ARG A 252 -28.26 6.73 7.06
N ALA A 253 -27.84 7.15 5.88
CA ALA A 253 -28.76 7.61 4.83
C ALA A 253 -29.15 6.48 3.85
N ALA A 254 -28.39 5.38 3.85
CA ALA A 254 -28.65 4.17 3.07
C ALA A 254 -29.54 3.19 3.86
#